data_b5fb23e83b496d92141d976c28a1af11
#
_entry.id   b5fb23e83b496d92141d976c28a1af11
#
_cell.length_a   1.000
_cell.length_b   1.000
_cell.length_c   1.000
_cell.angle_alpha   90.00
_cell.angle_beta   90.00
_cell.angle_gamma   90.00
#
_symmetry.space_group_name_H-M   'P 1'
#
loop_
_entity.id
_entity.type
_entity.pdbx_description
1 polymer ?
#
loop_
_entity_poly.entity_id
_entity_poly.type
_entity_poly.pdbx_seq_one_letter_code
_entity_poly.pdbx_strand_id
1 'polypeptide(L)'
;SRETANAAKIYNEMLSEKDCTIFLTLAGSTSAAGCMHIYRDLVKYNMVDAIVATGASIIDMDFFEALGFKHYQGSQFQDDTELRKNYIDRIYDTYIDEEELQHCDKVIGEIADSLEPRPYTSREFISELGKYLKKNAKKKGSLIEMSYDYQAVSYTHLTLPTKNEV
;
A
#
# COMPACT_ATOMS: atom_id res chain seq x y z
N SER A 1 3.11 13.54 -21.31
CA SER A 1 2.63 13.09 -22.64
C SER A 1 1.22 13.64 -22.91
N ARG A 2 0.75 13.57 -24.16
CA ARG A 2 -0.62 13.99 -24.51
C ARG A 2 -1.66 13.14 -23.78
N GLU A 3 -1.44 11.84 -23.69
CA GLU A 3 -2.35 10.92 -23.03
C GLU A 3 -2.44 11.18 -21.51
N THR A 4 -1.33 11.49 -20.87
CA THR A 4 -1.32 11.90 -19.45
C THR A 4 -2.13 13.17 -19.23
N ALA A 5 -2.00 14.15 -20.15
CA ALA A 5 -2.77 15.38 -20.09
C ALA A 5 -4.28 15.14 -20.31
N ASN A 6 -4.65 14.24 -21.22
CA ASN A 6 -6.02 13.84 -21.44
C ASN A 6 -6.61 13.12 -20.19
N ALA A 7 -5.86 12.20 -19.58
CA ALA A 7 -6.26 11.54 -18.35
C ALA A 7 -6.48 12.57 -17.21
N ALA A 8 -5.60 13.54 -17.07
CA ALA A 8 -5.75 14.60 -16.07
C ALA A 8 -7.01 15.44 -16.30
N LYS A 9 -7.37 15.73 -17.55
CA LYS A 9 -8.62 16.45 -17.88
C LYS A 9 -9.85 15.64 -17.48
N ILE A 10 -9.88 14.34 -17.85
CA ILE A 10 -10.97 13.44 -17.50
C ILE A 10 -11.12 13.36 -15.97
N TYR A 11 -10.02 13.21 -15.25
CA TYR A 11 -10.04 13.18 -13.80
C TYR A 11 -10.58 14.49 -13.20
N ASN A 12 -10.21 15.63 -13.74
CA ASN A 12 -10.76 16.92 -13.31
C ASN A 12 -12.28 17.03 -13.56
N GLU A 13 -12.76 16.49 -14.66
CA GLU A 13 -14.22 16.41 -14.95
C GLU A 13 -14.90 15.50 -13.93
N MET A 14 -14.34 14.31 -13.62
CA MET A 14 -14.86 13.41 -12.58
C MET A 14 -14.97 14.09 -11.22
N LEU A 15 -13.96 14.86 -10.81
CA LEU A 15 -13.95 15.61 -9.55
C LEU A 15 -15.02 16.71 -9.50
N SER A 16 -15.46 17.20 -10.65
CA SER A 16 -16.48 18.26 -10.76
C SER A 16 -17.90 17.70 -10.81
N GLU A 17 -18.06 16.41 -11.10
CA GLU A 17 -19.33 15.73 -11.23
C GLU A 17 -19.83 15.22 -9.87
N LYS A 18 -21.03 15.66 -9.43
CA LYS A 18 -21.54 15.36 -8.09
C LYS A 18 -21.89 13.90 -7.84
N ASP A 19 -22.31 13.19 -8.88
CA ASP A 19 -22.75 11.80 -8.80
C ASP A 19 -21.69 10.82 -9.32
N CYS A 20 -20.44 11.23 -9.37
CA CYS A 20 -19.31 10.43 -9.81
C CYS A 20 -18.60 9.79 -8.62
N THR A 21 -18.54 8.46 -8.57
CA THR A 21 -17.70 7.73 -7.61
C THR A 21 -16.35 7.42 -8.24
N ILE A 22 -15.28 7.83 -7.60
CA ILE A 22 -13.91 7.73 -8.11
C ILE A 22 -13.16 6.60 -7.41
N PHE A 23 -12.81 5.57 -8.17
CA PHE A 23 -11.97 4.45 -7.73
C PHE A 23 -10.54 4.65 -8.19
N LEU A 24 -9.60 4.65 -7.25
CA LEU A 24 -8.16 4.57 -7.53
C LEU A 24 -7.70 3.12 -7.43
N THR A 25 -7.20 2.56 -8.53
CA THR A 25 -6.63 1.22 -8.54
C THR A 25 -5.12 1.28 -8.54
N LEU A 26 -4.48 0.59 -7.60
CA LEU A 26 -3.03 0.56 -7.43
C LEU A 26 -2.52 -0.86 -7.62
N ALA A 27 -1.64 -1.03 -8.59
CA ALA A 27 -0.99 -2.31 -8.86
C ALA A 27 0.53 -2.16 -8.79
N GLY A 28 1.20 -3.25 -8.45
CA GLY A 28 2.65 -3.30 -8.36
C GLY A 28 3.21 -2.45 -7.22
N SER A 29 4.46 -2.07 -7.36
CA SER A 29 5.25 -1.42 -6.32
C SER A 29 5.43 0.08 -6.56
N THR A 30 4.40 0.77 -7.05
CA THR A 30 4.44 2.22 -7.30
C THR A 30 4.66 3.04 -6.02
N SER A 31 4.30 2.49 -4.86
CA SER A 31 4.60 3.06 -3.55
C SER A 31 6.10 3.05 -3.26
N ALA A 32 6.81 1.95 -3.55
CA ALA A 32 8.28 1.89 -3.45
C ALA A 32 8.96 2.91 -4.38
N ALA A 33 8.36 3.18 -5.54
CA ALA A 33 8.80 4.23 -6.46
C ALA A 33 8.49 5.68 -5.99
N GLY A 34 8.03 5.85 -4.75
CA GLY A 34 7.80 7.17 -4.13
C GLY A 34 6.42 7.78 -4.37
N CYS A 35 5.48 7.06 -4.99
CA CYS A 35 4.15 7.59 -5.28
C CYS A 35 3.19 7.61 -4.07
N MET A 36 3.57 7.03 -2.93
CA MET A 36 2.68 6.88 -1.77
C MET A 36 2.17 8.21 -1.23
N HIS A 37 3.00 9.25 -1.24
CA HIS A 37 2.58 10.59 -0.80
C HIS A 37 1.47 11.18 -1.68
N ILE A 38 1.49 10.87 -2.98
CA ILE A 38 0.43 11.29 -3.92
C ILE A 38 -0.89 10.61 -3.54
N TYR A 39 -0.87 9.30 -3.33
CA TYR A 39 -2.07 8.54 -2.96
C TYR A 39 -2.67 8.99 -1.63
N ARG A 40 -1.82 9.23 -0.64
CA ARG A 40 -2.21 9.82 0.64
C ARG A 40 -2.90 11.19 0.46
N ASP A 41 -2.34 12.05 -0.37
CA ASP A 41 -2.87 13.39 -0.59
C ASP A 41 -4.22 13.32 -1.34
N LEU A 42 -4.40 12.39 -2.28
CA LEU A 42 -5.68 12.14 -2.93
C LEU A 42 -6.79 11.78 -1.92
N VAL A 43 -6.47 10.96 -0.91
CA VAL A 43 -7.39 10.65 0.20
C VAL A 43 -7.64 11.88 1.06
N LYS A 44 -6.58 12.55 1.48
CA LYS A 44 -6.65 13.72 2.37
C LYS A 44 -7.52 14.84 1.82
N TYR A 45 -7.44 15.07 0.52
CA TYR A 45 -8.18 16.13 -0.16
C TYR A 45 -9.52 15.66 -0.76
N ASN A 46 -9.95 14.45 -0.40
CA ASN A 46 -11.21 13.85 -0.86
C ASN A 46 -11.32 13.83 -2.40
N MET A 47 -10.22 13.47 -3.05
CA MET A 47 -10.13 13.38 -4.50
C MET A 47 -10.40 11.97 -5.02
N VAL A 48 -10.55 10.97 -4.13
CA VAL A 48 -10.94 9.60 -4.41
C VAL A 48 -11.90 9.10 -3.34
N ASP A 49 -12.87 8.28 -3.73
CA ASP A 49 -13.85 7.69 -2.81
C ASP A 49 -13.42 6.31 -2.34
N ALA A 50 -12.76 5.56 -3.21
CA ALA A 50 -12.28 4.21 -2.89
C ALA A 50 -10.93 3.92 -3.52
N ILE A 51 -10.13 3.14 -2.79
CA ILE A 51 -8.84 2.63 -3.27
C ILE A 51 -8.91 1.11 -3.31
N VAL A 52 -8.51 0.53 -4.43
CA VAL A 52 -8.32 -0.92 -4.60
C VAL A 52 -6.86 -1.17 -4.92
N ALA A 53 -6.14 -1.81 -4.02
CA ALA A 53 -4.70 -1.97 -4.13
C ALA A 53 -4.26 -3.41 -3.87
N THR A 54 -3.09 -3.77 -4.38
CA THR A 54 -2.45 -5.05 -4.04
C THR A 54 -1.80 -4.99 -2.65
N GLY A 55 -1.59 -6.15 -2.02
CA GLY A 55 -0.81 -6.26 -0.79
C GLY A 55 0.57 -5.63 -0.92
N ALA A 56 1.25 -5.87 -2.05
CA ALA A 56 2.54 -5.28 -2.36
C ALA A 56 2.56 -3.73 -2.28
N SER A 57 1.44 -3.06 -2.59
CA SER A 57 1.39 -1.60 -2.52
C SER A 57 1.13 -1.08 -1.10
N ILE A 58 0.21 -1.69 -0.37
CA ILE A 58 -0.22 -1.15 0.92
C ILE A 58 0.40 -1.86 2.12
N ILE A 59 0.65 -3.15 2.05
CA ILE A 59 1.24 -3.90 3.17
C ILE A 59 2.76 -3.79 3.13
N ASP A 60 3.37 -4.27 2.04
CA ASP A 60 4.82 -4.40 1.93
C ASP A 60 5.52 -3.05 1.77
N MET A 61 4.79 -1.98 1.47
CA MET A 61 5.34 -0.65 1.27
C MET A 61 4.82 0.37 2.28
N ASP A 62 3.49 0.62 2.31
CA ASP A 62 2.92 1.68 3.16
C ASP A 62 2.92 1.31 4.64
N PHE A 63 2.42 0.12 4.98
CA PHE A 63 2.40 -0.38 6.36
C PHE A 63 3.83 -0.61 6.88
N PHE A 64 4.70 -1.20 6.04
CA PHE A 64 6.12 -1.40 6.28
C PHE A 64 6.81 -0.07 6.67
N GLU A 65 6.66 0.97 5.87
CA GLU A 65 7.23 2.28 6.21
C GLU A 65 6.59 2.90 7.45
N ALA A 66 5.29 2.69 7.67
CA ALA A 66 4.63 3.18 8.88
C ALA A 66 5.18 2.53 10.16
N LEU A 67 5.63 1.28 10.09
CA LEU A 67 6.35 0.61 11.17
C LEU A 67 7.75 1.20 11.42
N GLY A 68 8.24 2.06 10.52
CA GLY A 68 9.52 2.76 10.62
C GLY A 68 10.65 2.10 9.84
N PHE A 69 10.34 1.09 9.04
CA PHE A 69 11.28 0.47 8.12
C PHE A 69 11.51 1.34 6.88
N LYS A 70 12.53 1.04 6.10
CA LYS A 70 12.97 1.92 5.02
C LYS A 70 13.20 1.15 3.73
N HIS A 71 12.89 1.82 2.63
CA HIS A 71 13.34 1.43 1.31
C HIS A 71 14.68 2.13 1.02
N TYR A 72 15.57 1.44 0.33
CA TYR A 72 16.89 1.95 0.00
C TYR A 72 17.05 2.02 -1.51
N GLN A 73 17.73 3.03 -2.00
CA GLN A 73 18.10 3.11 -3.41
C GLN A 73 19.38 2.32 -3.65
N GLY A 74 19.33 1.43 -4.62
CA GLY A 74 20.47 0.61 -5.04
C GLY A 74 20.69 0.61 -6.54
N SER A 75 21.43 -0.35 -7.05
CA SER A 75 21.66 -0.54 -8.48
C SER A 75 20.68 -1.56 -9.05
N GLN A 76 20.03 -1.20 -10.16
CA GLN A 76 19.20 -2.16 -10.91
C GLN A 76 20.01 -3.31 -11.54
N PHE A 77 21.33 -3.19 -11.60
CA PHE A 77 22.23 -4.17 -12.22
C PHE A 77 22.97 -5.04 -11.19
N GLN A 78 22.61 -4.93 -9.92
CA GLN A 78 23.21 -5.77 -8.88
C GLN A 78 22.81 -7.24 -9.08
N ASP A 79 23.71 -8.14 -8.74
CA ASP A 79 23.45 -9.58 -8.78
C ASP A 79 22.45 -9.97 -7.68
N ASP A 80 21.29 -10.47 -8.09
CA ASP A 80 20.24 -10.89 -7.17
C ASP A 80 20.65 -12.07 -6.28
N THR A 81 21.62 -12.91 -6.73
CA THR A 81 22.16 -14.00 -5.91
C THR A 81 22.94 -13.45 -4.73
N GLU A 82 23.70 -12.39 -4.94
CA GLU A 82 24.45 -11.72 -3.86
C GLU A 82 23.52 -10.95 -2.92
N LEU A 83 22.49 -10.28 -3.45
CA LEU A 83 21.49 -9.61 -2.62
C LEU A 83 20.76 -10.62 -1.73
N ARG A 84 20.31 -11.74 -2.28
CA ARG A 84 19.65 -12.80 -1.52
C ARG A 84 20.49 -13.38 -0.39
N LYS A 85 21.80 -13.54 -0.58
CA LYS A 85 22.71 -13.99 0.50
C LYS A 85 22.74 -13.03 1.68
N ASN A 86 22.44 -11.76 1.44
CA ASN A 86 22.40 -10.70 2.44
C ASN A 86 20.97 -10.37 2.90
N TYR A 87 19.98 -11.20 2.57
CA TYR A 87 18.57 -10.98 2.90
C TYR A 87 18.05 -9.63 2.40
N ILE A 88 18.40 -9.27 1.16
CA ILE A 88 17.94 -8.05 0.49
C ILE A 88 17.10 -8.43 -0.70
N ASP A 89 15.85 -7.96 -0.70
CA ASP A 89 14.95 -8.00 -1.85
C ASP A 89 15.16 -6.78 -2.73
N ARG A 90 14.95 -6.94 -4.02
CA ARG A 90 15.12 -5.88 -5.00
C ARG A 90 13.91 -5.76 -5.91
N ILE A 91 13.39 -4.53 -6.00
CA ILE A 91 12.39 -4.13 -6.97
C ILE A 91 13.00 -3.04 -7.83
N TYR A 92 13.52 -3.42 -8.98
CA TYR A 92 14.28 -2.56 -9.91
C TYR A 92 15.53 -1.95 -9.21
N ASP A 93 15.51 -0.70 -8.79
CA ASP A 93 16.57 0.00 -8.05
C ASP A 93 16.21 0.27 -6.59
N THR A 94 15.13 -0.31 -6.10
CA THR A 94 14.70 -0.21 -4.71
C THR A 94 15.04 -1.49 -3.97
N TYR A 95 15.73 -1.37 -2.85
CA TYR A 95 16.15 -2.46 -1.98
C TYR A 95 15.32 -2.48 -0.70
N ILE A 96 14.97 -3.66 -0.26
CA ILE A 96 14.14 -3.92 0.92
C ILE A 96 14.85 -4.98 1.76
N ASP A 97 14.91 -4.75 3.06
CA ASP A 97 15.40 -5.75 4.00
C ASP A 97 14.34 -6.84 4.20
N GLU A 98 14.67 -8.09 3.88
CA GLU A 98 13.79 -9.24 3.96
C GLU A 98 13.38 -9.56 5.41
N GLU A 99 14.26 -9.38 6.37
CA GLU A 99 13.94 -9.64 7.78
C GLU A 99 12.96 -8.59 8.32
N GLU A 100 13.10 -7.32 7.89
CA GLU A 100 12.13 -6.26 8.21
C GLU A 100 10.77 -6.54 7.54
N LEU A 101 10.76 -7.07 6.32
CA LEU A 101 9.53 -7.44 5.61
C LEU A 101 8.81 -8.59 6.31
N GLN A 102 9.54 -9.64 6.72
CA GLN A 102 8.99 -10.74 7.51
C GLN A 102 8.46 -10.26 8.87
N HIS A 103 9.11 -9.28 9.48
CA HIS A 103 8.61 -8.66 10.71
C HIS A 103 7.30 -7.90 10.47
N CYS A 104 7.17 -7.22 9.35
CA CYS A 104 5.91 -6.58 8.93
C CYS A 104 4.77 -7.60 8.85
N ASP A 105 4.99 -8.72 8.17
CA ASP A 105 4.01 -9.82 8.06
C ASP A 105 3.62 -10.39 9.43
N LYS A 106 4.60 -10.55 10.31
CA LYS A 106 4.35 -11.02 11.68
C LYS A 106 3.44 -10.05 12.46
N VAL A 107 3.67 -8.75 12.36
CA VAL A 107 2.83 -7.73 13.02
C VAL A 107 1.41 -7.78 12.48
N ILE A 108 1.21 -7.98 11.18
CA ILE A 108 -0.11 -8.13 10.58
C ILE A 108 -0.81 -9.40 11.09
N GLY A 109 -0.08 -10.51 11.19
CA GLY A 109 -0.58 -11.75 11.78
C GLY A 109 -1.02 -11.55 13.24
N GLU A 110 -0.21 -10.87 14.06
CA GLU A 110 -0.53 -10.55 15.45
C GLU A 110 -1.79 -9.66 15.56
N ILE A 111 -1.97 -8.72 14.65
CA ILE A 111 -3.20 -7.91 14.60
C ILE A 111 -4.38 -8.80 14.26
N ALA A 112 -4.28 -9.66 13.24
CA ALA A 112 -5.34 -10.56 12.84
C ALA A 112 -5.74 -11.50 13.98
N ASP A 113 -4.76 -12.09 14.68
CA ASP A 113 -4.99 -12.99 15.81
C ASP A 113 -5.63 -12.30 17.03
N SER A 114 -5.47 -10.98 17.15
CA SER A 114 -6.08 -10.19 18.22
C SER A 114 -7.55 -9.84 17.98
N LEU A 115 -8.05 -10.07 16.78
CA LEU A 115 -9.42 -9.75 16.40
C LEU A 115 -10.39 -10.85 16.85
N GLU A 116 -11.66 -10.50 17.04
CA GLU A 116 -12.70 -11.49 17.29
C GLU A 116 -12.81 -12.50 16.13
N PRO A 117 -12.97 -13.82 16.42
CA PRO A 117 -13.05 -14.84 15.37
C PRO A 117 -14.38 -14.77 14.62
N ARG A 118 -14.44 -13.93 13.57
CA ARG A 118 -15.55 -13.79 12.63
C ARG A 118 -15.04 -13.47 11.24
N PRO A 119 -15.86 -13.59 10.20
CA PRO A 119 -15.51 -13.08 8.88
C PRO A 119 -15.33 -11.55 8.91
N TYR A 120 -14.26 -11.08 8.27
CA TYR A 120 -13.98 -9.66 8.04
C TYR A 120 -13.97 -9.38 6.55
N THR A 121 -14.54 -8.28 6.15
CA THR A 121 -14.27 -7.74 4.82
C THR A 121 -12.87 -7.14 4.78
N SER A 122 -12.27 -7.03 3.59
CA SER A 122 -10.96 -6.39 3.44
C SER A 122 -10.96 -4.95 3.96
N ARG A 123 -12.07 -4.23 3.78
CA ARG A 123 -12.26 -2.89 4.33
C ARG A 123 -12.17 -2.85 5.86
N GLU A 124 -12.88 -3.76 6.54
CA GLU A 124 -12.84 -3.84 8.01
C GLU A 124 -11.42 -4.15 8.48
N PHE A 125 -10.75 -5.10 7.83
CA PHE A 125 -9.39 -5.47 8.21
C PHE A 125 -8.40 -4.32 8.01
N ILE A 126 -8.45 -3.60 6.87
CA ILE A 126 -7.62 -2.41 6.66
C ILE A 126 -7.92 -1.32 7.69
N SER A 127 -9.19 -1.17 8.09
CA SER A 127 -9.56 -0.23 9.15
C SER A 127 -8.91 -0.60 10.49
N GLU A 128 -8.81 -1.89 10.83
CA GLU A 128 -8.11 -2.34 12.05
C GLU A 128 -6.59 -2.10 11.93
N LEU A 129 -5.99 -2.30 10.75
CA LEU A 129 -4.60 -1.92 10.50
C LEU A 129 -4.38 -0.40 10.68
N GLY A 130 -5.29 0.42 10.17
CA GLY A 130 -5.24 1.88 10.34
C GLY A 130 -5.35 2.30 11.81
N LYS A 131 -6.24 1.68 12.56
CA LYS A 131 -6.41 1.88 14.00
C LYS A 131 -5.16 1.49 14.79
N TYR A 132 -4.50 0.40 14.39
CA TYR A 132 -3.21 -0.02 14.95
C TYR A 132 -2.13 1.03 14.67
N LEU A 133 -1.99 1.48 13.42
CA LEU A 133 -1.00 2.48 13.02
C LEU A 133 -1.22 3.83 13.70
N LYS A 134 -2.47 4.22 13.95
CA LYS A 134 -2.79 5.45 14.70
C LYS A 134 -2.06 5.51 16.05
N LYS A 135 -1.91 4.36 16.71
CA LYS A 135 -1.28 4.24 18.04
C LYS A 135 0.21 3.92 17.96
N ASN A 136 0.62 3.08 17.01
CA ASN A 136 1.91 2.42 17.01
C ASN A 136 2.85 2.86 15.88
N ALA A 137 2.38 3.60 14.87
CA ALA A 137 3.22 4.01 13.75
C ALA A 137 4.38 4.89 14.21
N LYS A 138 5.59 4.53 13.77
CA LYS A 138 6.81 5.33 13.95
C LYS A 138 6.90 6.45 12.91
N LYS A 139 6.39 6.20 11.69
CA LYS A 139 6.25 7.20 10.63
C LYS A 139 4.76 7.46 10.41
N LYS A 140 4.31 8.67 10.67
CA LYS A 140 2.91 9.08 10.54
C LYS A 140 2.52 9.44 9.10
N GLY A 141 1.22 9.36 8.81
CA GLY A 141 0.65 9.78 7.53
C GLY A 141 0.82 8.73 6.45
N SER A 142 0.76 7.44 6.79
CA SER A 142 0.63 6.36 5.82
C SER A 142 -0.74 6.41 5.13
N LEU A 143 -0.86 5.79 3.97
CA LEU A 143 -2.13 5.71 3.24
C LEU A 143 -3.20 4.97 4.06
N ILE A 144 -2.81 3.88 4.75
CA ILE A 144 -3.71 3.11 5.62
C ILE A 144 -4.19 3.97 6.80
N GLU A 145 -3.28 4.69 7.48
CA GLU A 145 -3.64 5.59 8.59
C GLU A 145 -4.59 6.70 8.10
N MET A 146 -4.28 7.32 6.95
CA MET A 146 -5.11 8.37 6.37
C MET A 146 -6.48 7.85 5.92
N SER A 147 -6.54 6.66 5.32
CA SER A 147 -7.81 6.04 4.94
C SER A 147 -8.70 5.78 6.16
N TYR A 148 -8.13 5.38 7.29
CA TYR A 148 -8.84 5.24 8.55
C TYR A 148 -9.34 6.58 9.07
N ASP A 149 -8.50 7.62 9.10
CA ASP A 149 -8.84 8.94 9.63
C ASP A 149 -9.91 9.66 8.82
N TYR A 150 -9.86 9.56 7.50
CA TYR A 150 -10.80 10.21 6.59
C TYR A 150 -11.97 9.32 6.17
N GLN A 151 -12.05 8.11 6.73
CA GLN A 151 -13.08 7.11 6.39
C GLN A 151 -13.16 6.79 4.89
N ALA A 152 -12.08 7.02 4.16
CA ALA A 152 -11.98 6.62 2.77
C ALA A 152 -12.06 5.09 2.66
N VAL A 153 -12.81 4.61 1.69
CA VAL A 153 -12.98 3.18 1.47
C VAL A 153 -11.71 2.62 0.85
N SER A 154 -10.96 1.84 1.60
CA SER A 154 -9.79 1.13 1.09
C SER A 154 -10.05 -0.37 1.04
N TYR A 155 -9.81 -0.97 -0.12
CA TYR A 155 -9.90 -2.41 -0.33
C TYR A 155 -8.53 -2.96 -0.72
N THR A 156 -8.05 -3.95 -0.01
CA THR A 156 -7.00 -4.83 -0.53
C THR A 156 -7.65 -5.97 -1.27
N HIS A 157 -7.28 -6.14 -2.50
CA HIS A 157 -7.47 -7.42 -3.16
C HIS A 157 -6.21 -8.26 -2.87
N LEU A 158 -6.26 -9.03 -1.80
CA LEU A 158 -5.30 -10.10 -1.57
C LEU A 158 -5.62 -11.20 -2.59
N THR A 159 -5.05 -11.11 -3.76
CA THR A 159 -4.87 -12.31 -4.56
C THR A 159 -3.80 -13.12 -3.84
N LEU A 160 -4.23 -14.09 -3.04
CA LEU A 160 -3.37 -15.22 -2.73
C LEU A 160 -2.81 -15.72 -4.06
N PRO A 161 -1.49 -15.98 -4.17
CA PRO A 161 -0.96 -16.60 -5.37
C PRO A 161 -1.75 -17.89 -5.58
N THR A 162 -2.55 -17.92 -6.63
CA THR A 162 -3.14 -19.16 -7.10
C THR A 162 -1.95 -20.04 -7.44
N LYS A 163 -1.74 -21.10 -6.67
CA LYS A 163 -0.85 -22.18 -7.07
C LYS A 163 -1.34 -22.62 -8.45
N ASN A 164 -0.60 -22.22 -9.48
CA ASN A 164 -0.70 -22.92 -10.74
C ASN A 164 -0.16 -24.32 -10.48
N GLU A 165 -1.06 -25.24 -10.24
CA GLU A 165 -0.74 -26.66 -10.36
C GLU A 165 -0.40 -26.90 -11.82
N VAL A 166 0.88 -27.19 -12.09
CA VAL A 166 1.33 -27.82 -13.33
C VAL A 166 1.17 -29.31 -13.19
#